data_16f817304e0275dd76fea04feda0fb08
#
_entry.id   16f817304e0275dd76fea04feda0fb08
#
_cell.length_a   1.000
_cell.length_b   1.000
_cell.length_c   1.000
_cell.angle_alpha   90.00
_cell.angle_beta   90.00
_cell.angle_gamma   90.00
#
_symmetry.space_group_name_H-M   'P 1'
#
loop_
_entity.id
_entity.type
_entity.pdbx_description
1 polymer ?
#
loop_
_entity_poly.entity_id
_entity_poly.type
_entity_poly.pdbx_seq_one_letter_code
_entity_poly.pdbx_strand_id
1 'polypeptide(L)'
;MKVDTFVQILGSDFYTGVPDSQLKALCNYLMQKYGIDPKHHIIAANEGNCTALAAGYHLATGKVPVVYMQNSGEGNIINPVASLLNDKVYAIPVIFVVGWRGEPGIHDEPQHIYQGEVTLKLLEDMDIAYFVLGKDTTEEELSARMKEFTDILSTGKDVAFVIRKGALTDAPLVEYKNDNNMIREEIIRHIVNVTGEDPVISTTGKASRELFEIREANNQSHKYDFLTVGSMGHSSSIALGVALNKPSERIWCIDGDGAALMHMGSMAVIGTNKPDNLIHIVINNGAHETVGGMPTVASNIDMVSIAKACGYPNAVSVSSFEKLDVELDKAKNKKELCFIEVKCSIGAREDLGRPTTSALENKQNFMDYLQTL
;
A
#
# COMPACT_ATOMS: atom_id res chain seq x y z
N MET A 1 -23.71 10.72 1.62
CA MET A 1 -23.63 11.20 0.21
C MET A 1 -23.56 10.01 -0.73
N LYS A 2 -24.37 9.96 -1.79
CA LYS A 2 -24.20 8.94 -2.84
C LYS A 2 -22.92 9.20 -3.60
N VAL A 3 -22.19 8.12 -3.93
CA VAL A 3 -20.89 8.26 -4.59
C VAL A 3 -20.99 8.82 -6.01
N ASP A 4 -22.07 8.51 -6.73
CA ASP A 4 -22.31 9.07 -8.09
C ASP A 4 -22.51 10.58 -8.05
N THR A 5 -23.31 11.08 -7.09
CA THR A 5 -23.50 12.51 -6.85
C THR A 5 -22.18 13.19 -6.49
N PHE A 6 -21.37 12.59 -5.60
CA PHE A 6 -20.04 13.11 -5.26
C PHE A 6 -19.15 13.26 -6.51
N VAL A 7 -19.06 12.22 -7.32
CA VAL A 7 -18.24 12.23 -8.55
C VAL A 7 -18.76 13.25 -9.58
N GLN A 8 -20.09 13.40 -9.70
CA GLN A 8 -20.70 14.42 -10.58
C GLN A 8 -20.37 15.84 -10.13
N ILE A 9 -20.40 16.11 -8.82
CA ILE A 9 -20.06 17.44 -8.26
C ILE A 9 -18.58 17.76 -8.45
N LEU A 10 -17.67 16.77 -8.31
CA LEU A 10 -16.23 16.98 -8.62
C LEU A 10 -15.98 17.38 -10.07
N GLY A 11 -16.79 16.89 -11.01
CA GLY A 11 -16.77 17.29 -12.43
C GLY A 11 -15.46 17.00 -13.16
N SER A 12 -14.63 16.07 -12.70
CA SER A 12 -13.38 15.70 -13.35
C SER A 12 -13.56 14.51 -14.30
N ASP A 13 -12.78 14.51 -15.38
CA ASP A 13 -12.72 13.41 -16.34
C ASP A 13 -11.56 12.43 -16.06
N PHE A 14 -10.65 12.76 -15.12
CA PHE A 14 -9.48 11.92 -14.84
C PHE A 14 -9.27 11.71 -13.34
N TYR A 15 -9.13 10.45 -13.00
CA TYR A 15 -8.91 9.97 -11.62
C TYR A 15 -7.67 9.11 -11.56
N THR A 16 -6.82 9.32 -10.58
CA THR A 16 -5.70 8.42 -10.27
C THR A 16 -5.53 8.32 -8.77
N GLY A 17 -5.05 7.19 -8.29
CA GLY A 17 -4.88 7.04 -6.85
C GLY A 17 -4.32 5.67 -6.44
N VAL A 18 -4.09 5.56 -5.14
CA VAL A 18 -3.83 4.29 -4.46
C VAL A 18 -5.10 3.93 -3.67
N PRO A 19 -5.68 2.74 -3.86
CA PRO A 19 -6.94 2.36 -3.24
C PRO A 19 -6.89 2.40 -1.72
N ASP A 20 -7.99 2.84 -1.10
CA ASP A 20 -8.19 2.87 0.35
C ASP A 20 -9.53 2.32 0.78
N SER A 21 -9.59 1.71 1.95
CA SER A 21 -10.80 1.11 2.52
C SER A 21 -11.89 2.14 2.88
N GLN A 22 -11.53 3.36 3.28
CA GLN A 22 -12.50 4.45 3.53
C GLN A 22 -13.11 4.96 2.22
N LEU A 23 -12.34 4.88 1.14
CA LEU A 23 -12.74 5.30 -0.21
C LEU A 23 -13.28 4.13 -1.06
N LYS A 24 -13.58 2.97 -0.46
CA LYS A 24 -14.06 1.79 -1.19
C LYS A 24 -15.26 2.10 -2.10
N ALA A 25 -16.17 2.97 -1.68
CA ALA A 25 -17.31 3.39 -2.48
C ALA A 25 -16.87 4.12 -3.76
N LEU A 26 -15.94 5.08 -3.65
CA LEU A 26 -15.36 5.80 -4.77
C LEU A 26 -14.59 4.84 -5.70
N CYS A 27 -13.73 4.03 -5.12
CA CYS A 27 -12.92 3.05 -5.86
C CYS A 27 -13.79 2.09 -6.70
N ASN A 28 -14.83 1.52 -6.09
CA ASN A 28 -15.75 0.62 -6.79
C ASN A 28 -16.54 1.34 -7.89
N TYR A 29 -16.98 2.57 -7.63
CA TYR A 29 -17.68 3.37 -8.64
C TYR A 29 -16.79 3.65 -9.85
N LEU A 30 -15.55 4.08 -9.63
CA LEU A 30 -14.59 4.35 -10.70
C LEU A 30 -14.27 3.07 -11.51
N MET A 31 -14.10 1.94 -10.83
CA MET A 31 -13.88 0.65 -11.49
C MET A 31 -15.08 0.19 -12.31
N GLN A 32 -16.31 0.39 -11.81
CA GLN A 32 -17.50 0.06 -12.60
C GLN A 32 -17.67 0.97 -13.81
N LYS A 33 -17.40 2.26 -13.64
CA LYS A 33 -17.61 3.27 -14.66
C LYS A 33 -16.55 3.27 -15.75
N TYR A 34 -15.29 3.12 -15.38
CA TYR A 34 -14.14 3.28 -16.28
C TYR A 34 -13.26 2.02 -16.36
N GLY A 35 -13.29 1.13 -15.35
CA GLY A 35 -12.28 0.08 -15.23
C GLY A 35 -10.87 0.67 -14.99
N ILE A 36 -9.88 0.07 -15.64
CA ILE A 36 -8.54 0.65 -15.80
C ILE A 36 -8.47 1.21 -17.22
N ASP A 37 -8.63 2.50 -17.34
CA ASP A 37 -8.59 3.23 -18.61
C ASP A 37 -7.57 4.37 -18.51
N PRO A 38 -6.48 4.34 -19.30
CA PRO A 38 -5.43 5.34 -19.21
C PRO A 38 -5.89 6.78 -19.48
N LYS A 39 -7.10 6.97 -20.04
CA LYS A 39 -7.68 8.30 -20.27
C LYS A 39 -8.52 8.81 -19.10
N HIS A 40 -9.05 7.91 -18.25
CA HIS A 40 -10.03 8.29 -17.23
C HIS A 40 -9.67 7.80 -15.83
N HIS A 41 -9.06 6.61 -15.69
CA HIS A 41 -8.79 6.03 -14.36
C HIS A 41 -7.53 5.16 -14.34
N ILE A 42 -6.52 5.61 -13.61
CA ILE A 42 -5.27 4.87 -13.40
C ILE A 42 -5.07 4.59 -11.92
N ILE A 43 -4.92 3.31 -11.57
CA ILE A 43 -4.42 2.91 -10.25
C ILE A 43 -2.91 2.90 -10.32
N ALA A 44 -2.25 3.80 -9.59
CA ALA A 44 -0.80 3.89 -9.56
C ALA A 44 -0.22 3.16 -8.34
N ALA A 45 1.08 2.92 -8.39
CA ALA A 45 1.76 2.18 -7.34
C ALA A 45 2.05 3.01 -6.08
N ASN A 46 2.06 4.35 -6.20
CA ASN A 46 2.43 5.29 -5.13
C ASN A 46 1.73 6.62 -5.32
N GLU A 47 1.37 7.32 -4.24
CA GLU A 47 0.62 8.57 -4.26
C GLU A 47 1.41 9.73 -4.90
N GLY A 48 2.74 9.74 -4.76
CA GLY A 48 3.60 10.69 -5.47
C GLY A 48 3.53 10.49 -6.99
N ASN A 49 3.47 9.24 -7.47
CA ASN A 49 3.24 8.94 -8.89
C ASN A 49 1.86 9.39 -9.34
N CYS A 50 0.81 9.21 -8.51
CA CYS A 50 -0.53 9.71 -8.81
C CYS A 50 -0.51 11.23 -9.03
N THR A 51 0.16 11.96 -8.14
CA THR A 51 0.30 13.42 -8.20
C THR A 51 1.02 13.86 -9.49
N ALA A 52 2.08 13.15 -9.87
CA ALA A 52 2.79 13.44 -11.12
C ALA A 52 1.96 13.11 -12.38
N LEU A 53 1.18 12.01 -12.37
CA LEU A 53 0.23 11.68 -13.44
C LEU A 53 -0.85 12.75 -13.58
N ALA A 54 -1.37 13.23 -12.44
CA ALA A 54 -2.35 14.30 -12.38
C ALA A 54 -1.78 15.60 -12.99
N ALA A 55 -0.53 15.96 -12.63
CA ALA A 55 0.15 17.11 -13.23
C ALA A 55 0.29 16.95 -14.76
N GLY A 56 0.70 15.78 -15.24
CA GLY A 56 0.79 15.48 -16.68
C GLY A 56 -0.54 15.61 -17.42
N TYR A 57 -1.64 15.14 -16.78
CA TYR A 57 -2.99 15.31 -17.33
C TYR A 57 -3.37 16.79 -17.44
N HIS A 58 -3.14 17.57 -16.40
CA HIS A 58 -3.41 19.02 -16.42
C HIS A 58 -2.62 19.73 -17.51
N LEU A 59 -1.32 19.48 -17.60
CA LEU A 59 -0.44 20.08 -18.62
C LEU A 59 -0.89 19.77 -20.04
N ALA A 60 -1.44 18.57 -20.27
CA ALA A 60 -1.87 18.14 -21.59
C ALA A 60 -3.27 18.67 -21.98
N THR A 61 -4.16 18.89 -21.00
CA THR A 61 -5.59 19.14 -21.23
C THR A 61 -6.10 20.48 -20.72
N GLY A 62 -5.38 21.12 -19.79
CA GLY A 62 -5.84 22.27 -19.03
C GLY A 62 -6.96 21.97 -18.03
N LYS A 63 -7.38 20.70 -17.89
CA LYS A 63 -8.44 20.29 -16.97
C LYS A 63 -7.89 19.94 -15.58
N VAL A 64 -8.76 19.95 -14.56
CA VAL A 64 -8.39 19.61 -13.19
C VAL A 64 -8.59 18.12 -12.93
N PRO A 65 -7.54 17.37 -12.58
CA PRO A 65 -7.59 15.95 -12.23
C PRO A 65 -7.98 15.72 -10.75
N VAL A 66 -8.35 14.48 -10.44
CA VAL A 66 -8.58 14.01 -9.08
C VAL A 66 -7.52 12.97 -8.68
N VAL A 67 -6.90 13.17 -7.52
CA VAL A 67 -6.00 12.20 -6.88
C VAL A 67 -6.67 11.69 -5.60
N TYR A 68 -6.91 10.36 -5.50
CA TYR A 68 -7.50 9.76 -4.32
C TYR A 68 -6.47 8.89 -3.57
N MET A 69 -6.53 8.91 -2.22
CA MET A 69 -5.60 8.17 -1.36
C MET A 69 -6.14 7.99 0.06
N GLN A 70 -5.52 7.09 0.81
CA GLN A 70 -5.61 7.10 2.26
C GLN A 70 -4.79 8.27 2.82
N ASN A 71 -5.17 8.82 3.96
CA ASN A 71 -4.40 9.90 4.60
C ASN A 71 -2.93 9.50 4.91
N SER A 72 -2.61 8.22 5.05
CA SER A 72 -1.22 7.76 5.15
C SER A 72 -0.38 8.07 3.90
N GLY A 73 -1.04 8.23 2.75
CA GLY A 73 -0.41 8.62 1.49
C GLY A 73 -0.01 10.10 1.41
N GLU A 74 -0.51 10.96 2.32
CA GLU A 74 -0.13 12.38 2.37
C GLU A 74 1.39 12.55 2.46
N GLY A 75 2.08 11.67 3.20
CA GLY A 75 3.54 11.69 3.27
C GLY A 75 4.24 11.58 1.90
N ASN A 76 3.67 10.81 0.98
CA ASN A 76 4.22 10.59 -0.36
C ASN A 76 3.95 11.76 -1.33
N ILE A 77 3.01 12.65 -1.01
CA ILE A 77 2.68 13.80 -1.85
C ILE A 77 3.33 15.10 -1.40
N ILE A 78 3.94 15.16 -0.22
CA ILE A 78 4.54 16.40 0.32
C ILE A 78 5.50 17.04 -0.69
N ASN A 79 6.48 16.28 -1.20
CA ASN A 79 7.42 16.82 -2.16
C ASN A 79 6.77 17.18 -3.52
N PRO A 80 5.94 16.33 -4.16
CA PRO A 80 5.24 16.71 -5.39
C PRO A 80 4.35 17.95 -5.23
N VAL A 81 3.62 18.09 -4.13
CA VAL A 81 2.82 19.29 -3.87
C VAL A 81 3.74 20.52 -3.71
N ALA A 82 4.73 20.44 -2.84
CA ALA A 82 5.58 21.59 -2.50
C ALA A 82 6.48 22.06 -3.66
N SER A 83 6.95 21.13 -4.51
CA SER A 83 7.99 21.42 -5.52
C SER A 83 7.54 21.24 -6.97
N LEU A 84 6.30 20.77 -7.22
CA LEU A 84 5.72 20.64 -8.55
C LEU A 84 4.39 21.38 -8.65
N LEU A 85 3.38 21.06 -7.79
CA LEU A 85 2.04 21.63 -7.95
C LEU A 85 1.92 23.07 -7.48
N ASN A 86 2.58 23.41 -6.37
CA ASN A 86 2.43 24.68 -5.64
C ASN A 86 2.40 25.90 -6.56
N ASP A 87 1.56 26.90 -6.23
CA ASP A 87 1.35 28.14 -6.99
C ASP A 87 2.64 28.99 -7.13
N LYS A 88 3.62 28.80 -6.25
CA LYS A 88 4.95 29.43 -6.33
C LYS A 88 5.91 28.68 -7.26
N VAL A 89 5.50 27.55 -7.84
CA VAL A 89 6.32 26.74 -8.74
C VAL A 89 5.68 26.68 -10.12
N TYR A 90 4.73 25.75 -10.35
CA TYR A 90 4.06 25.62 -11.64
C TYR A 90 2.56 25.93 -11.60
N ALA A 91 1.98 26.13 -10.43
CA ALA A 91 0.55 26.43 -10.24
C ALA A 91 -0.35 25.41 -10.95
N ILE A 92 -0.16 24.12 -10.69
CA ILE A 92 -0.92 23.02 -11.29
C ILE A 92 -2.00 22.57 -10.32
N PRO A 93 -3.30 22.89 -10.53
CA PRO A 93 -4.37 22.59 -9.62
C PRO A 93 -4.75 21.11 -9.64
N VAL A 94 -4.92 20.51 -8.45
CA VAL A 94 -5.38 19.13 -8.25
C VAL A 94 -6.46 19.09 -7.18
N ILE A 95 -7.48 18.23 -7.37
CA ILE A 95 -8.44 17.89 -6.33
C ILE A 95 -7.95 16.61 -5.66
N PHE A 96 -7.58 16.69 -4.38
CA PHE A 96 -7.28 15.51 -3.57
C PHE A 96 -8.55 14.97 -2.91
N VAL A 97 -8.70 13.63 -2.87
CA VAL A 97 -9.75 12.94 -2.11
C VAL A 97 -9.06 12.01 -1.13
N VAL A 98 -9.11 12.38 0.15
CA VAL A 98 -8.33 11.75 1.21
C VAL A 98 -9.26 10.96 2.14
N GLY A 99 -9.09 9.65 2.23
CA GLY A 99 -9.79 8.81 3.20
C GLY A 99 -9.18 8.99 4.59
N TRP A 100 -9.97 9.49 5.54
CA TRP A 100 -9.49 9.83 6.88
C TRP A 100 -9.50 8.62 7.81
N ARG A 101 -8.39 7.90 7.90
CA ARG A 101 -8.16 6.86 8.90
C ARG A 101 -7.62 7.49 10.18
N GLY A 102 -7.98 6.94 11.33
CA GLY A 102 -7.53 7.43 12.63
C GLY A 102 -8.08 8.81 13.00
N GLU A 103 -9.25 9.19 12.49
CA GLU A 103 -9.91 10.45 12.88
C GLU A 103 -9.98 10.55 14.41
N PRO A 104 -9.55 11.68 15.04
CA PRO A 104 -9.58 11.85 16.49
C PRO A 104 -10.95 11.56 17.10
N GLY A 105 -10.97 10.71 18.14
CA GLY A 105 -12.21 10.27 18.79
C GLY A 105 -12.92 9.08 18.14
N ILE A 106 -12.42 8.58 17.01
CA ILE A 106 -12.92 7.37 16.33
C ILE A 106 -11.92 6.23 16.51
N HIS A 107 -12.38 5.07 16.98
CA HIS A 107 -11.52 3.91 17.12
C HIS A 107 -10.99 3.42 15.77
N ASP A 108 -9.67 3.29 15.66
CA ASP A 108 -8.99 2.74 14.48
C ASP A 108 -7.72 1.99 14.91
N GLU A 109 -6.99 1.41 13.95
CA GLU A 109 -5.77 0.67 14.17
C GLU A 109 -4.62 1.56 14.68
N PRO A 110 -3.70 1.04 15.50
CA PRO A 110 -2.62 1.82 16.11
C PRO A 110 -1.82 2.67 15.12
N GLN A 111 -1.52 2.15 13.92
CA GLN A 111 -0.77 2.86 12.89
C GLN A 111 -1.51 4.06 12.29
N HIS A 112 -2.83 4.12 12.47
CA HIS A 112 -3.65 5.21 11.93
C HIS A 112 -3.87 6.34 12.94
N ILE A 113 -3.67 6.12 14.25
CA ILE A 113 -4.01 7.09 15.29
C ILE A 113 -3.24 8.41 15.06
N TYR A 114 -1.92 8.37 15.08
CA TYR A 114 -1.12 9.58 14.89
C TYR A 114 -1.28 10.17 13.48
N GLN A 115 -1.40 9.31 12.45
CA GLN A 115 -1.66 9.76 11.09
C GLN A 115 -2.97 10.55 10.99
N GLY A 116 -4.03 10.08 11.68
CA GLY A 116 -5.31 10.77 11.72
C GLY A 116 -5.26 12.13 12.44
N GLU A 117 -4.46 12.23 13.50
CA GLU A 117 -4.26 13.48 14.26
C GLU A 117 -3.58 14.56 13.41
N VAL A 118 -2.65 14.19 12.54
CA VAL A 118 -1.85 15.16 11.75
C VAL A 118 -2.42 15.46 10.36
N THR A 119 -3.39 14.70 9.87
CA THR A 119 -3.97 14.77 8.51
C THR A 119 -4.36 16.20 8.12
N LEU A 120 -5.23 16.85 8.87
CA LEU A 120 -5.70 18.19 8.52
C LEU A 120 -4.57 19.23 8.60
N LYS A 121 -3.68 19.08 9.59
CA LYS A 121 -2.54 19.96 9.73
C LYS A 121 -1.54 19.82 8.58
N LEU A 122 -1.32 18.61 8.06
CA LEU A 122 -0.46 18.42 6.89
C LEU A 122 -1.04 19.12 5.65
N LEU A 123 -2.36 19.07 5.44
CA LEU A 123 -3.03 19.80 4.36
C LEU A 123 -2.84 21.32 4.53
N GLU A 124 -3.01 21.84 5.76
CA GLU A 124 -2.79 23.26 6.08
C GLU A 124 -1.33 23.68 5.82
N ASP A 125 -0.36 22.90 6.29
CA ASP A 125 1.07 23.17 6.12
C ASP A 125 1.49 23.12 4.62
N MET A 126 0.74 22.39 3.78
CA MET A 126 0.93 22.37 2.32
C MET A 126 0.13 23.45 1.56
N ASP A 127 -0.56 24.35 2.26
CA ASP A 127 -1.45 25.40 1.69
C ASP A 127 -2.61 24.81 0.84
N ILE A 128 -3.09 23.61 1.21
CA ILE A 128 -4.22 22.94 0.57
C ILE A 128 -5.50 23.26 1.32
N ALA A 129 -6.43 23.98 0.69
CA ALA A 129 -7.74 24.22 1.26
C ALA A 129 -8.54 22.91 1.29
N TYR A 130 -9.16 22.57 2.42
CA TYR A 130 -9.87 21.30 2.54
C TYR A 130 -11.31 21.46 3.04
N PHE A 131 -12.11 20.44 2.77
CA PHE A 131 -13.46 20.25 3.30
C PHE A 131 -13.63 18.83 3.84
N VAL A 132 -14.08 18.69 5.08
CA VAL A 132 -14.35 17.39 5.71
C VAL A 132 -15.75 16.95 5.38
N LEU A 133 -15.88 15.88 4.60
CA LEU A 133 -17.17 15.30 4.21
C LEU A 133 -17.57 14.20 5.19
N GLY A 134 -18.68 14.43 5.87
CA GLY A 134 -19.31 13.50 6.83
C GLY A 134 -20.57 12.85 6.29
N LYS A 135 -21.19 11.99 7.12
CA LYS A 135 -22.46 11.32 6.77
C LYS A 135 -23.62 12.32 6.60
N ASP A 136 -23.56 13.40 7.35
CA ASP A 136 -24.62 14.42 7.41
C ASP A 136 -24.40 15.56 6.39
N THR A 137 -23.31 15.53 5.64
CA THR A 137 -23.04 16.51 4.58
C THR A 137 -24.08 16.41 3.48
N THR A 138 -24.75 17.52 3.16
CA THR A 138 -25.75 17.58 2.10
C THR A 138 -25.16 17.84 0.72
N GLU A 139 -25.93 17.60 -0.34
CA GLU A 139 -25.53 17.90 -1.72
C GLU A 139 -25.34 19.40 -1.94
N GLU A 140 -26.18 20.21 -1.29
CA GLU A 140 -26.12 21.68 -1.35
C GLU A 140 -24.82 22.20 -0.71
N GLU A 141 -24.45 21.67 0.47
CA GLU A 141 -23.19 22.02 1.15
C GLU A 141 -21.98 21.65 0.32
N LEU A 142 -21.97 20.43 -0.25
CA LEU A 142 -20.88 19.96 -1.10
C LEU A 142 -20.77 20.81 -2.38
N SER A 143 -21.92 21.11 -3.01
CA SER A 143 -21.95 21.93 -4.25
C SER A 143 -21.48 23.38 -3.98
N ALA A 144 -21.89 23.96 -2.83
CA ALA A 144 -21.42 25.27 -2.42
C ALA A 144 -19.90 25.28 -2.21
N ARG A 145 -19.38 24.25 -1.51
CA ARG A 145 -17.93 24.10 -1.28
C ARG A 145 -17.17 23.88 -2.58
N MET A 146 -17.69 23.05 -3.49
CA MET A 146 -17.05 22.83 -4.78
C MET A 146 -16.98 24.12 -5.63
N LYS A 147 -17.99 24.99 -5.52
CA LYS A 147 -17.95 26.31 -6.16
C LYS A 147 -16.82 27.16 -5.62
N GLU A 148 -16.66 27.26 -4.29
CA GLU A 148 -15.52 27.95 -3.66
C GLU A 148 -14.19 27.33 -4.10
N PHE A 149 -14.11 26.01 -4.13
CA PHE A 149 -12.91 25.30 -4.59
C PHE A 149 -12.60 25.53 -6.07
N THR A 150 -13.60 25.71 -6.91
CA THR A 150 -13.39 26.09 -8.31
C THR A 150 -12.67 27.43 -8.42
N ASP A 151 -13.00 28.41 -7.59
CA ASP A 151 -12.30 29.70 -7.57
C ASP A 151 -10.84 29.52 -7.11
N ILE A 152 -10.57 28.71 -6.08
CA ILE A 152 -9.22 28.40 -5.62
C ILE A 152 -8.41 27.66 -6.70
N LEU A 153 -8.97 26.61 -7.30
CA LEU A 153 -8.34 25.84 -8.38
C LEU A 153 -8.00 26.72 -9.59
N SER A 154 -8.83 27.74 -9.89
CA SER A 154 -8.58 28.71 -10.97
C SER A 154 -7.32 29.56 -10.73
N THR A 155 -6.84 29.67 -9.51
CA THR A 155 -5.59 30.34 -9.16
C THR A 155 -4.36 29.43 -9.23
N GLY A 156 -4.54 28.14 -9.58
CA GLY A 156 -3.46 27.16 -9.64
C GLY A 156 -3.13 26.52 -8.27
N LYS A 157 -4.03 26.64 -7.29
CA LYS A 157 -3.88 26.02 -5.96
C LYS A 157 -4.66 24.71 -5.89
N ASP A 158 -4.21 23.81 -5.01
CA ASP A 158 -4.82 22.53 -4.74
C ASP A 158 -5.96 22.65 -3.72
N VAL A 159 -6.90 21.69 -3.79
CA VAL A 159 -7.96 21.52 -2.78
C VAL A 159 -8.10 20.07 -2.36
N ALA A 160 -8.69 19.81 -1.20
CA ALA A 160 -8.90 18.45 -0.70
C ALA A 160 -10.32 18.23 -0.14
N PHE A 161 -10.89 17.08 -0.46
CA PHE A 161 -12.04 16.50 0.25
C PHE A 161 -11.55 15.41 1.18
N VAL A 162 -11.70 15.61 2.50
CA VAL A 162 -11.33 14.65 3.52
C VAL A 162 -12.55 13.82 3.90
N ILE A 163 -12.52 12.53 3.59
CA ILE A 163 -13.69 11.66 3.65
C ILE A 163 -13.72 10.88 4.95
N ARG A 164 -14.74 11.14 5.79
CA ARG A 164 -15.01 10.39 7.02
C ARG A 164 -15.56 9.00 6.74
N LYS A 165 -15.42 8.10 7.71
CA LYS A 165 -15.92 6.73 7.63
C LYS A 165 -17.41 6.67 7.30
N GLY A 166 -17.75 6.03 6.17
CA GLY A 166 -19.12 5.84 5.72
C GLY A 166 -19.80 7.10 5.19
N ALA A 167 -19.04 8.14 4.85
CA ALA A 167 -19.59 9.36 4.26
C ALA A 167 -20.05 9.15 2.80
N LEU A 168 -19.38 8.27 2.05
CA LEU A 168 -19.78 7.86 0.69
C LEU A 168 -20.54 6.54 0.73
N THR A 169 -21.70 6.48 0.05
CA THR A 169 -22.63 5.35 0.02
C THR A 169 -23.02 4.95 -1.41
N ASP A 170 -23.87 3.95 -1.55
CA ASP A 170 -24.47 3.47 -2.81
C ASP A 170 -23.42 3.05 -3.87
N ALA A 171 -22.33 2.44 -3.37
CA ALA A 171 -21.31 1.91 -4.25
C ALA A 171 -21.78 0.62 -4.95
N PRO A 172 -21.42 0.42 -6.22
CA PRO A 172 -21.62 -0.86 -6.86
C PRO A 172 -20.75 -1.94 -6.18
N LEU A 173 -21.25 -3.17 -6.23
CA LEU A 173 -20.44 -4.33 -5.85
C LEU A 173 -19.51 -4.68 -7.03
N VAL A 174 -18.20 -4.70 -6.77
CA VAL A 174 -17.19 -5.17 -7.73
C VAL A 174 -16.46 -6.34 -7.10
N GLU A 175 -16.46 -7.49 -7.77
CA GLU A 175 -15.71 -8.67 -7.37
C GLU A 175 -14.45 -8.81 -8.23
N TYR A 176 -13.33 -9.12 -7.58
CA TYR A 176 -12.05 -9.34 -8.22
C TYR A 176 -11.61 -10.78 -8.01
N LYS A 177 -11.17 -11.44 -9.08
CA LYS A 177 -10.67 -12.81 -9.08
C LYS A 177 -9.44 -12.92 -9.97
N ASN A 178 -8.61 -13.90 -9.70
CA ASN A 178 -7.52 -14.32 -10.57
C ASN A 178 -7.55 -15.86 -10.70
N ASP A 179 -6.74 -16.42 -11.57
CA ASP A 179 -6.70 -17.87 -11.85
C ASP A 179 -5.67 -18.61 -10.99
N ASN A 180 -5.06 -17.94 -9.98
CA ASN A 180 -4.11 -18.58 -9.08
C ASN A 180 -4.84 -19.41 -8.02
N ASN A 181 -4.23 -20.54 -7.62
CA ASN A 181 -4.84 -21.48 -6.70
C ASN A 181 -4.18 -21.55 -5.32
N MET A 182 -2.98 -20.96 -5.15
CA MET A 182 -2.29 -20.96 -3.86
C MET A 182 -2.88 -19.89 -2.94
N ILE A 183 -3.26 -20.29 -1.74
CA ILE A 183 -3.83 -19.39 -0.72
C ILE A 183 -2.67 -18.76 0.06
N ARG A 184 -2.72 -17.45 0.32
CA ARG A 184 -1.64 -16.69 1.00
C ARG A 184 -1.31 -17.28 2.37
N GLU A 185 -2.30 -17.61 3.19
CA GLU A 185 -2.08 -18.18 4.51
C GLU A 185 -1.29 -19.50 4.44
N GLU A 186 -1.59 -20.36 3.46
CA GLU A 186 -0.83 -21.61 3.26
C GLU A 186 0.59 -21.32 2.74
N ILE A 187 0.76 -20.34 1.85
CA ILE A 187 2.10 -19.91 1.43
C ILE A 187 2.93 -19.48 2.63
N ILE A 188 2.37 -18.65 3.53
CA ILE A 188 3.06 -18.20 4.74
C ILE A 188 3.34 -19.38 5.68
N ARG A 189 2.45 -20.38 5.78
CA ARG A 189 2.68 -21.60 6.56
C ARG A 189 3.90 -22.38 6.06
N HIS A 190 4.03 -22.56 4.75
CA HIS A 190 5.21 -23.18 4.13
C HIS A 190 6.49 -22.39 4.44
N ILE A 191 6.44 -21.05 4.34
CA ILE A 191 7.57 -20.18 4.70
C ILE A 191 7.94 -20.38 6.19
N VAL A 192 6.98 -20.33 7.10
CA VAL A 192 7.21 -20.50 8.55
C VAL A 192 7.83 -21.86 8.88
N ASN A 193 7.43 -22.92 8.20
CA ASN A 193 8.00 -24.26 8.40
C ASN A 193 9.50 -24.31 8.04
N VAL A 194 9.93 -23.54 7.04
CA VAL A 194 11.33 -23.50 6.62
C VAL A 194 12.13 -22.49 7.45
N THR A 195 11.57 -21.32 7.76
CA THR A 195 12.28 -20.29 8.54
C THR A 195 12.59 -20.74 9.95
N GLY A 196 11.69 -21.48 10.59
CA GLY A 196 11.86 -21.88 11.99
C GLY A 196 12.03 -20.65 12.90
N GLU A 197 13.24 -20.49 13.43
CA GLU A 197 13.61 -19.36 14.31
C GLU A 197 14.34 -18.23 13.56
N ASP A 198 14.58 -18.32 12.26
CA ASP A 198 15.22 -17.24 11.52
C ASP A 198 14.40 -15.93 11.61
N PRO A 199 15.04 -14.76 11.64
CA PRO A 199 14.33 -13.49 11.62
C PRO A 199 13.48 -13.29 10.37
N VAL A 200 12.20 -12.93 10.55
CA VAL A 200 11.25 -12.65 9.48
C VAL A 200 10.76 -11.21 9.59
N ILE A 201 10.82 -10.45 8.52
CA ILE A 201 10.21 -9.13 8.40
C ILE A 201 9.04 -9.25 7.43
N SER A 202 7.81 -8.97 7.88
CA SER A 202 6.63 -9.07 7.03
C SER A 202 6.02 -7.72 6.69
N THR A 203 5.40 -7.65 5.52
CA THR A 203 4.65 -6.47 5.05
C THR A 203 3.39 -6.24 5.87
N THR A 204 2.80 -5.05 5.74
CA THR A 204 1.59 -4.66 6.47
C THR A 204 0.35 -5.49 6.07
N GLY A 205 -0.68 -5.43 6.89
CA GLY A 205 -1.99 -5.95 6.56
C GLY A 205 -2.18 -7.43 6.88
N LYS A 206 -2.85 -8.16 5.98
CA LYS A 206 -3.26 -9.55 6.24
C LYS A 206 -2.07 -10.51 6.35
N ALA A 207 -0.99 -10.29 5.60
CA ALA A 207 0.20 -11.15 5.65
C ALA A 207 0.82 -11.21 7.06
N SER A 208 0.99 -10.07 7.72
CA SER A 208 1.47 -10.01 9.11
C SER A 208 0.50 -10.68 10.10
N ARG A 209 -0.80 -10.55 9.87
CA ARG A 209 -1.83 -11.18 10.71
C ARG A 209 -1.85 -12.70 10.56
N GLU A 210 -1.74 -13.20 9.33
CA GLU A 210 -1.64 -14.64 9.03
C GLU A 210 -0.35 -15.23 9.61
N LEU A 211 0.79 -14.53 9.46
CA LEU A 211 2.06 -14.94 10.07
C LEU A 211 1.93 -15.07 11.60
N PHE A 212 1.31 -14.08 12.24
CA PHE A 212 1.09 -14.10 13.69
C PHE A 212 0.27 -15.33 14.12
N GLU A 213 -0.90 -15.56 13.49
CA GLU A 213 -1.77 -16.68 13.86
C GLU A 213 -1.17 -18.06 13.55
N ILE A 214 -0.37 -18.16 12.47
CA ILE A 214 0.35 -19.40 12.16
C ILE A 214 1.37 -19.71 13.26
N ARG A 215 2.11 -18.72 13.77
CA ARG A 215 3.02 -18.90 14.92
C ARG A 215 2.26 -19.34 16.17
N GLU A 216 1.12 -18.71 16.48
CA GLU A 216 0.24 -19.13 17.58
C GLU A 216 -0.20 -20.59 17.45
N ALA A 217 -0.72 -20.96 16.28
CA ALA A 217 -1.18 -22.32 16.00
C ALA A 217 -0.07 -23.37 16.13
N ASN A 218 1.17 -22.99 15.84
CA ASN A 218 2.35 -23.85 15.95
C ASN A 218 2.98 -23.81 17.36
N ASN A 219 2.44 -23.05 18.32
CA ASN A 219 3.05 -22.77 19.62
C ASN A 219 4.49 -22.24 19.51
N GLN A 220 4.75 -21.40 18.51
CA GLN A 220 6.05 -20.77 18.27
C GLN A 220 6.08 -19.36 18.88
N SER A 221 7.28 -18.87 19.20
CA SER A 221 7.47 -17.51 19.69
C SER A 221 7.33 -16.48 18.57
N HIS A 222 6.76 -15.32 18.88
CA HIS A 222 6.69 -14.16 17.98
C HIS A 222 7.96 -13.30 17.96
N LYS A 223 8.95 -13.60 18.81
CA LYS A 223 10.19 -12.82 18.87
C LYS A 223 11.02 -12.85 17.59
N TYR A 224 10.77 -13.85 16.74
CA TYR A 224 11.45 -14.02 15.45
C TYR A 224 10.92 -13.08 14.35
N ASP A 225 9.73 -12.50 14.56
CA ASP A 225 9.00 -11.80 13.53
C ASP A 225 8.91 -10.30 13.83
N PHE A 226 9.29 -9.46 12.86
CA PHE A 226 8.98 -8.04 12.87
C PHE A 226 7.76 -7.80 11.96
N LEU A 227 6.61 -7.56 12.59
CA LEU A 227 5.33 -7.38 11.92
C LEU A 227 5.11 -5.89 11.62
N THR A 228 5.37 -5.45 10.40
CA THR A 228 5.10 -4.05 10.06
C THR A 228 3.59 -3.78 10.10
N VAL A 229 3.17 -2.82 10.92
CA VAL A 229 1.75 -2.48 11.05
C VAL A 229 1.30 -1.40 10.05
N GLY A 230 2.23 -0.56 9.63
CA GLY A 230 2.03 0.53 8.65
C GLY A 230 3.23 0.67 7.73
N SER A 231 3.38 1.83 7.07
CA SER A 231 4.52 2.11 6.18
C SER A 231 4.67 1.07 5.06
N MET A 232 3.59 0.86 4.32
CA MET A 232 3.54 -0.08 3.19
C MET A 232 4.70 0.18 2.20
N GLY A 233 5.33 -0.90 1.72
CA GLY A 233 6.43 -0.84 0.77
C GLY A 233 7.84 -0.69 1.37
N HIS A 234 7.99 -0.68 2.71
CA HIS A 234 9.29 -0.51 3.35
C HIS A 234 9.85 -1.79 3.99
N SER A 235 9.09 -2.89 4.03
CA SER A 235 9.53 -4.17 4.63
C SER A 235 10.85 -4.68 4.06
N SER A 236 11.02 -4.61 2.74
CA SER A 236 12.26 -5.04 2.07
C SER A 236 13.48 -4.18 2.45
N SER A 237 13.30 -2.86 2.63
CA SER A 237 14.37 -1.97 3.10
C SER A 237 14.72 -2.21 4.57
N ILE A 238 13.72 -2.50 5.43
CA ILE A 238 13.93 -2.89 6.83
C ILE A 238 14.72 -4.21 6.86
N ALA A 239 14.32 -5.20 6.05
CA ALA A 239 14.99 -6.49 5.96
C ALA A 239 16.46 -6.34 5.48
N LEU A 240 16.73 -5.46 4.51
CA LEU A 240 18.10 -5.13 4.09
C LEU A 240 18.91 -4.58 5.27
N GLY A 241 18.35 -3.62 6.03
CA GLY A 241 19.01 -3.06 7.21
C GLY A 241 19.38 -4.12 8.25
N VAL A 242 18.49 -5.08 8.51
CA VAL A 242 18.76 -6.21 9.42
C VAL A 242 19.83 -7.14 8.81
N ALA A 243 19.70 -7.51 7.54
CA ALA A 243 20.62 -8.45 6.87
C ALA A 243 22.07 -7.94 6.87
N LEU A 244 22.28 -6.66 6.60
CA LEU A 244 23.62 -6.06 6.59
C LEU A 244 24.26 -6.02 7.99
N ASN A 245 23.45 -5.97 9.05
CA ASN A 245 23.95 -5.89 10.43
C ASN A 245 23.93 -7.25 11.18
N LYS A 246 23.38 -8.29 10.55
CA LYS A 246 23.37 -9.68 11.04
C LYS A 246 23.81 -10.65 9.93
N PRO A 247 25.05 -10.54 9.43
CA PRO A 247 25.50 -11.26 8.22
C PRO A 247 25.61 -12.79 8.40
N SER A 248 25.64 -13.28 9.66
CA SER A 248 25.61 -14.72 9.97
C SER A 248 24.22 -15.34 9.82
N GLU A 249 23.17 -14.53 9.97
CA GLU A 249 21.80 -14.98 10.07
C GLU A 249 21.09 -14.98 8.70
N ARG A 250 20.12 -15.87 8.51
CA ARG A 250 19.23 -15.84 7.35
C ARG A 250 18.06 -14.90 7.66
N ILE A 251 17.89 -13.87 6.84
CA ILE A 251 16.85 -12.86 7.01
C ILE A 251 15.80 -13.05 5.92
N TRP A 252 14.55 -13.22 6.33
CA TRP A 252 13.41 -13.42 5.45
C TRP A 252 12.55 -12.18 5.39
N CYS A 253 12.25 -11.72 4.18
CA CYS A 253 11.29 -10.64 3.94
C CYS A 253 10.06 -11.22 3.24
N ILE A 254 8.90 -11.15 3.88
CA ILE A 254 7.60 -11.48 3.28
C ILE A 254 6.96 -10.17 2.85
N ASP A 255 6.85 -9.95 1.56
CA ASP A 255 6.29 -8.74 0.96
C ASP A 255 5.03 -9.07 0.14
N GLY A 256 4.24 -8.07 -0.19
CA GLY A 256 3.13 -8.14 -1.13
C GLY A 256 3.48 -7.44 -2.44
N ASP A 257 2.81 -7.81 -3.52
CA ASP A 257 3.03 -7.18 -4.83
C ASP A 257 2.79 -5.67 -4.83
N GLY A 258 1.68 -5.20 -4.27
CA GLY A 258 1.40 -3.77 -4.14
C GLY A 258 2.41 -3.03 -3.27
N ALA A 259 2.90 -3.68 -2.21
CA ALA A 259 3.92 -3.11 -1.33
C ALA A 259 5.29 -3.03 -2.03
N ALA A 260 5.71 -4.11 -2.69
CA ALA A 260 6.96 -4.13 -3.47
C ALA A 260 6.96 -3.08 -4.59
N LEU A 261 5.81 -2.87 -5.25
CA LEU A 261 5.64 -1.86 -6.31
C LEU A 261 5.70 -0.42 -5.76
N MET A 262 5.19 -0.18 -4.55
CA MET A 262 5.09 1.17 -3.99
C MET A 262 6.44 1.86 -3.87
N HIS A 263 7.48 1.11 -3.48
CA HIS A 263 8.86 1.58 -3.36
C HIS A 263 9.85 0.65 -4.08
N MET A 264 9.53 0.27 -5.31
CA MET A 264 10.30 -0.71 -6.10
C MET A 264 11.79 -0.35 -6.27
N GLY A 265 12.16 0.92 -6.14
CA GLY A 265 13.56 1.35 -6.10
C GLY A 265 14.39 0.70 -4.99
N SER A 266 13.76 0.19 -3.91
CA SER A 266 14.43 -0.58 -2.87
C SER A 266 15.11 -1.86 -3.42
N MET A 267 14.52 -2.48 -4.45
CA MET A 267 15.10 -3.67 -5.09
C MET A 267 16.47 -3.36 -5.72
N ALA A 268 16.63 -2.20 -6.34
CA ALA A 268 17.92 -1.80 -6.90
C ALA A 268 18.96 -1.56 -5.79
N VAL A 269 18.55 -1.00 -4.66
CA VAL A 269 19.45 -0.81 -3.50
C VAL A 269 19.84 -2.17 -2.91
N ILE A 270 18.91 -3.10 -2.74
CA ILE A 270 19.19 -4.46 -2.27
C ILE A 270 20.14 -5.19 -3.22
N GLY A 271 19.84 -5.19 -4.53
CA GLY A 271 20.67 -5.85 -5.54
C GLY A 271 22.06 -5.23 -5.69
N THR A 272 22.24 -3.94 -5.40
CA THR A 272 23.55 -3.28 -5.35
C THR A 272 24.37 -3.73 -4.15
N ASN A 273 23.76 -3.85 -2.97
CA ASN A 273 24.43 -4.27 -1.73
C ASN A 273 24.66 -5.78 -1.67
N LYS A 274 23.85 -6.57 -2.39
CA LYS A 274 23.97 -8.04 -2.52
C LYS A 274 24.18 -8.78 -1.18
N PRO A 275 23.37 -8.56 -0.16
CA PRO A 275 23.49 -9.34 1.08
C PRO A 275 23.26 -10.83 0.75
N ASP A 276 24.23 -11.68 1.06
CA ASP A 276 24.16 -13.12 0.75
C ASP A 276 23.20 -13.91 1.67
N ASN A 277 22.63 -13.23 2.63
CA ASN A 277 21.79 -13.76 3.68
C ASN A 277 20.32 -13.29 3.62
N LEU A 278 19.91 -12.49 2.63
CA LEU A 278 18.55 -11.97 2.49
C LEU A 278 17.74 -12.79 1.48
N ILE A 279 16.55 -13.25 1.91
CA ILE A 279 15.53 -13.86 1.07
C ILE A 279 14.34 -12.91 0.98
N HIS A 280 14.05 -12.39 -0.20
CA HIS A 280 12.94 -11.50 -0.49
C HIS A 280 11.82 -12.26 -1.20
N ILE A 281 10.73 -12.53 -0.50
CA ILE A 281 9.56 -13.25 -1.02
C ILE A 281 8.45 -12.24 -1.29
N VAL A 282 7.94 -12.20 -2.50
CA VAL A 282 6.80 -11.36 -2.89
C VAL A 282 5.60 -12.25 -3.19
N ILE A 283 4.60 -12.20 -2.32
CA ILE A 283 3.32 -12.88 -2.52
C ILE A 283 2.47 -12.01 -3.44
N ASN A 284 2.31 -12.48 -4.68
CA ASN A 284 1.68 -11.74 -5.76
C ASN A 284 0.27 -12.28 -6.06
N ASN A 285 -0.76 -11.60 -5.58
CA ASN A 285 -2.15 -11.87 -5.94
C ASN A 285 -2.69 -10.89 -7.00
N GLY A 286 -1.88 -9.92 -7.44
CA GLY A 286 -2.27 -8.90 -8.41
C GLY A 286 -3.31 -7.91 -7.90
N ALA A 287 -3.48 -7.76 -6.57
CA ALA A 287 -4.59 -7.01 -6.02
C ALA A 287 -4.28 -6.28 -4.71
N HIS A 288 -4.88 -5.10 -4.55
CA HIS A 288 -4.96 -4.37 -3.28
C HIS A 288 -6.06 -4.99 -2.39
N GLU A 289 -5.81 -6.21 -1.90
CA GLU A 289 -6.83 -7.04 -1.27
C GLU A 289 -7.42 -6.45 0.02
N THR A 290 -6.61 -5.82 0.86
CA THR A 290 -7.05 -5.25 2.14
C THR A 290 -8.01 -4.07 1.99
N VAL A 291 -8.06 -3.47 0.81
CA VAL A 291 -8.85 -2.27 0.52
C VAL A 291 -9.93 -2.48 -0.54
N GLY A 292 -10.18 -3.72 -0.94
CA GLY A 292 -11.30 -4.06 -1.82
C GLY A 292 -10.98 -4.98 -2.99
N GLY A 293 -9.68 -5.27 -3.23
CA GLY A 293 -9.26 -6.22 -4.27
C GLY A 293 -8.99 -5.59 -5.64
N MET A 294 -8.92 -4.26 -5.73
CA MET A 294 -8.59 -3.57 -6.98
C MET A 294 -7.23 -4.02 -7.51
N PRO A 295 -7.07 -4.13 -8.85
CA PRO A 295 -5.85 -4.68 -9.43
C PRO A 295 -4.63 -3.79 -9.16
N THR A 296 -3.49 -4.43 -8.90
CA THR A 296 -2.17 -3.81 -9.01
C THR A 296 -1.64 -3.99 -10.44
N VAL A 297 -0.57 -3.26 -10.78
CA VAL A 297 0.12 -3.47 -12.07
C VAL A 297 1.02 -4.72 -12.09
N ALA A 298 1.12 -5.44 -10.98
CA ALA A 298 1.98 -6.63 -10.86
C ALA A 298 1.64 -7.75 -11.85
N SER A 299 0.37 -7.84 -12.27
CA SER A 299 -0.06 -8.82 -13.27
C SER A 299 0.43 -8.50 -14.69
N ASN A 300 0.87 -7.26 -14.94
CA ASN A 300 1.26 -6.76 -16.26
C ASN A 300 2.78 -6.63 -16.43
N ILE A 301 3.56 -7.01 -15.42
CA ILE A 301 5.03 -6.90 -15.42
C ILE A 301 5.68 -8.23 -15.04
N ASP A 302 6.95 -8.41 -15.42
CA ASP A 302 7.78 -9.54 -15.01
C ASP A 302 8.66 -9.14 -13.83
N MET A 303 8.18 -9.39 -12.60
CA MET A 303 8.90 -9.06 -11.37
C MET A 303 10.23 -9.82 -11.24
N VAL A 304 10.32 -11.04 -11.78
CA VAL A 304 11.55 -11.85 -11.77
C VAL A 304 12.62 -11.21 -12.64
N SER A 305 12.26 -10.78 -13.84
CA SER A 305 13.20 -10.06 -14.72
C SER A 305 13.64 -8.71 -14.12
N ILE A 306 12.72 -8.00 -13.45
CA ILE A 306 13.04 -6.76 -12.73
C ILE A 306 14.04 -7.04 -11.59
N ALA A 307 13.81 -8.06 -10.77
CA ALA A 307 14.73 -8.45 -9.71
C ALA A 307 16.13 -8.78 -10.25
N LYS A 308 16.21 -9.55 -11.33
CA LYS A 308 17.49 -9.86 -12.00
C LYS A 308 18.18 -8.61 -12.51
N ALA A 309 17.43 -7.72 -13.16
CA ALA A 309 17.97 -6.44 -13.66
C ALA A 309 18.45 -5.52 -12.53
N CYS A 310 17.82 -5.58 -11.35
CA CYS A 310 18.25 -4.90 -10.14
C CYS A 310 19.51 -5.53 -9.49
N GLY A 311 19.95 -6.71 -9.93
CA GLY A 311 21.17 -7.35 -9.45
C GLY A 311 20.97 -8.52 -8.49
N TYR A 312 19.75 -9.05 -8.35
CA TYR A 312 19.51 -10.30 -7.63
C TYR A 312 20.08 -11.46 -8.44
N PRO A 313 21.04 -12.23 -7.91
CA PRO A 313 21.66 -13.34 -8.65
C PRO A 313 20.71 -14.51 -8.81
N ASN A 314 19.73 -14.64 -7.90
CA ASN A 314 18.76 -15.71 -7.88
C ASN A 314 17.34 -15.12 -7.78
N ALA A 315 16.54 -15.26 -8.84
CA ALA A 315 15.17 -14.79 -8.88
C ALA A 315 14.30 -15.76 -9.66
N VAL A 316 13.19 -16.20 -9.02
CA VAL A 316 12.27 -17.20 -9.55
C VAL A 316 10.81 -16.82 -9.29
N SER A 317 9.89 -17.35 -10.11
CA SER A 317 8.46 -17.27 -9.88
C SER A 317 7.91 -18.68 -9.71
N VAL A 318 7.05 -18.88 -8.71
CA VAL A 318 6.43 -20.16 -8.38
C VAL A 318 4.91 -20.03 -8.31
N SER A 319 4.21 -21.10 -8.72
CA SER A 319 2.75 -21.18 -8.76
C SER A 319 2.21 -22.53 -8.25
N SER A 320 3.03 -23.31 -7.56
CA SER A 320 2.62 -24.52 -6.84
C SER A 320 3.42 -24.69 -5.55
N PHE A 321 2.85 -25.39 -4.56
CA PHE A 321 3.50 -25.62 -3.27
C PHE A 321 4.76 -26.47 -3.41
N GLU A 322 4.79 -27.47 -4.30
CA GLU A 322 5.96 -28.31 -4.54
C GLU A 322 7.16 -27.48 -5.03
N LYS A 323 6.91 -26.51 -5.94
CA LYS A 323 7.96 -25.60 -6.41
C LYS A 323 8.37 -24.61 -5.33
N LEU A 324 7.39 -24.11 -4.54
CA LEU A 324 7.66 -23.22 -3.41
C LEU A 324 8.60 -23.91 -2.42
N ASP A 325 8.31 -25.13 -1.99
CA ASP A 325 9.12 -25.88 -1.03
C ASP A 325 10.56 -26.06 -1.52
N VAL A 326 10.72 -26.43 -2.81
CA VAL A 326 12.05 -26.56 -3.41
C VAL A 326 12.84 -25.25 -3.38
N GLU A 327 12.20 -24.12 -3.70
CA GLU A 327 12.90 -22.84 -3.72
C GLU A 327 13.15 -22.29 -2.31
N LEU A 328 12.26 -22.54 -1.34
CA LEU A 328 12.48 -22.21 0.07
C LEU A 328 13.65 -23.00 0.66
N ASP A 329 13.74 -24.32 0.40
CA ASP A 329 14.86 -25.16 0.84
C ASP A 329 16.20 -24.70 0.23
N LYS A 330 16.20 -24.38 -1.05
CA LYS A 330 17.40 -23.81 -1.70
C LYS A 330 17.81 -22.50 -1.06
N ALA A 331 16.85 -21.58 -0.85
CA ALA A 331 17.08 -20.28 -0.23
C ALA A 331 17.60 -20.41 1.20
N LYS A 332 17.10 -21.39 1.99
CA LYS A 332 17.58 -21.67 3.35
C LYS A 332 19.05 -22.12 3.37
N ASN A 333 19.42 -22.99 2.42
CA ASN A 333 20.71 -23.69 2.44
C ASN A 333 21.81 -22.97 1.65
N LYS A 334 21.46 -22.08 0.72
CA LYS A 334 22.42 -21.36 -0.11
C LYS A 334 22.62 -19.92 0.36
N LYS A 335 23.83 -19.55 0.76
CA LYS A 335 24.18 -18.16 1.07
C LYS A 335 24.25 -17.34 -0.22
N GLU A 336 23.11 -16.78 -0.60
CA GLU A 336 22.96 -15.92 -1.78
C GLU A 336 21.71 -15.06 -1.65
N LEU A 337 21.76 -13.82 -2.11
CA LEU A 337 20.56 -12.96 -2.23
C LEU A 337 19.55 -13.64 -3.15
N CYS A 338 18.33 -13.81 -2.66
CA CYS A 338 17.26 -14.53 -3.35
C CYS A 338 15.99 -13.70 -3.46
N PHE A 339 15.32 -13.77 -4.61
CA PHE A 339 13.99 -13.24 -4.86
C PHE A 339 13.06 -14.38 -5.27
N ILE A 340 11.92 -14.51 -4.56
CA ILE A 340 10.91 -15.53 -4.87
C ILE A 340 9.56 -14.83 -5.04
N GLU A 341 9.05 -14.77 -6.27
CA GLU A 341 7.68 -14.39 -6.52
C GLU A 341 6.77 -15.61 -6.34
N VAL A 342 5.74 -15.49 -5.51
CA VAL A 342 4.77 -16.57 -5.29
C VAL A 342 3.40 -16.12 -5.81
N LYS A 343 2.90 -16.76 -6.85
CA LYS A 343 1.58 -16.47 -7.41
C LYS A 343 0.49 -16.94 -6.45
N CYS A 344 -0.40 -16.04 -6.08
CA CYS A 344 -1.39 -16.24 -5.02
C CYS A 344 -2.80 -15.92 -5.52
N SER A 345 -3.80 -16.64 -5.02
CA SER A 345 -5.21 -16.29 -5.21
C SER A 345 -5.58 -15.01 -4.42
N ILE A 346 -6.59 -14.30 -4.90
CA ILE A 346 -7.23 -13.22 -4.13
C ILE A 346 -8.14 -13.87 -3.10
N GLY A 347 -8.06 -13.41 -1.85
CA GLY A 347 -8.92 -13.85 -0.76
C GLY A 347 -8.16 -14.07 0.54
N ALA A 348 -8.89 -13.98 1.64
CA ALA A 348 -8.46 -14.35 2.98
C ALA A 348 -9.68 -14.83 3.75
N ARG A 349 -9.48 -15.65 4.78
CA ARG A 349 -10.58 -16.04 5.66
C ARG A 349 -11.17 -14.84 6.41
N GLU A 350 -12.45 -14.88 6.67
CA GLU A 350 -13.19 -13.75 7.27
C GLU A 350 -12.86 -13.55 8.75
N ASP A 351 -12.57 -14.64 9.46
CA ASP A 351 -12.28 -14.68 10.89
C ASP A 351 -10.81 -14.40 11.26
N LEU A 352 -9.98 -13.98 10.29
CA LEU A 352 -8.58 -13.64 10.53
C LEU A 352 -8.43 -12.56 11.60
N GLY A 353 -7.84 -12.93 12.73
CA GLY A 353 -7.62 -12.08 13.89
C GLY A 353 -6.56 -11.00 13.68
N ARG A 354 -6.10 -10.43 14.76
CA ARG A 354 -5.04 -9.42 14.79
C ARG A 354 -3.98 -9.80 15.81
N PRO A 355 -2.71 -9.40 15.60
CA PRO A 355 -1.69 -9.56 16.62
C PRO A 355 -2.17 -9.02 17.95
N THR A 356 -1.98 -9.80 19.01
CA THR A 356 -2.34 -9.42 20.38
C THR A 356 -1.22 -8.64 21.07
N THR A 357 0.00 -8.69 20.52
CA THR A 357 1.14 -7.88 20.95
C THR A 357 1.08 -6.49 20.35
N SER A 358 1.40 -5.47 21.15
CA SER A 358 1.56 -4.10 20.64
C SER A 358 2.77 -3.98 19.71
N ALA A 359 2.78 -2.95 18.87
CA ALA A 359 3.93 -2.67 17.97
C ALA A 359 5.22 -2.41 18.76
N LEU A 360 5.12 -1.78 19.95
CA LEU A 360 6.27 -1.55 20.83
C LEU A 360 6.83 -2.84 21.40
N GLU A 361 5.97 -3.75 21.85
CA GLU A 361 6.38 -5.07 22.34
C GLU A 361 6.96 -5.91 21.21
N ASN A 362 6.33 -5.92 20.04
CA ASN A 362 6.86 -6.63 18.87
C ASN A 362 8.27 -6.15 18.52
N LYS A 363 8.47 -4.82 18.44
CA LYS A 363 9.78 -4.23 18.21
C LYS A 363 10.79 -4.66 19.26
N GLN A 364 10.45 -4.58 20.56
CA GLN A 364 11.38 -4.89 21.63
C GLN A 364 11.76 -6.38 21.63
N ASN A 365 10.79 -7.27 21.52
CA ASN A 365 11.01 -8.70 21.44
C ASN A 365 11.90 -9.09 20.25
N PHE A 366 11.69 -8.50 19.10
CA PHE A 366 12.51 -8.73 17.91
C PHE A 366 13.95 -8.22 18.10
N MET A 367 14.11 -7.02 18.66
CA MET A 367 15.44 -6.46 18.95
C MET A 367 16.20 -7.31 19.97
N ASP A 368 15.55 -7.72 21.06
CA ASP A 368 16.15 -8.56 22.09
C ASP A 368 16.58 -9.90 21.50
N TYR A 369 15.74 -10.50 20.65
CA TYR A 369 16.09 -11.70 19.92
C TYR A 369 17.32 -11.52 19.03
N LEU A 370 17.33 -10.47 18.20
CA LEU A 370 18.48 -10.19 17.34
C LEU A 370 19.79 -9.98 18.11
N GLN A 371 19.74 -9.54 19.36
CA GLN A 371 20.93 -9.40 20.20
C GLN A 371 21.46 -10.76 20.73
N THR A 372 20.64 -11.81 20.71
CA THR A 372 21.08 -13.16 21.10
C THR A 372 21.76 -13.92 19.96
N LEU A 373 21.62 -13.45 18.74
CA LEU A 373 22.27 -13.95 17.51
C LEU A 373 23.60 -13.22 17.29
#